data_9cf70087d12c677615c6a2a0a2424583
#
_entry.id   9cf70087d12c677615c6a2a0a2424583
#
_cell.length_a   1.000
_cell.length_b   1.000
_cell.length_c   1.000
_cell.angle_alpha   90.00
_cell.angle_beta   90.00
_cell.angle_gamma   90.00
#
_symmetry.space_group_name_H-M   'P 1'
#
loop_
_entity.id
_entity.type
_entity.pdbx_description
1 polymer ?
#
loop_
_entity_poly.entity_id
_entity_poly.type
_entity_poly.pdbx_seq_one_letter_code
_entity_poly.pdbx_strand_id
1 'polypeptide(L)'
;MRKSINSLIIGAGKEQIYFIKEAKKLGINIIALDESPIAEGLNFVDIPIVIDIKDEKRVIEIAKKYNINFVIPAPIGNLITLTGVVNNALKLKGSSKN
;
A
#
# COMPACT_ATOMS: atom_id res chain seq x y z
N MET A 1 4.19 -13.27 21.74
CA MET A 1 3.46 -13.30 20.46
C MET A 1 3.87 -12.14 19.57
N ARG A 2 4.17 -12.42 18.33
CA ARG A 2 4.63 -11.37 17.43
C ARG A 2 3.48 -10.57 16.88
N LYS A 3 3.60 -9.25 16.90
CA LYS A 3 2.61 -8.39 16.27
C LYS A 3 2.69 -8.52 14.76
N SER A 4 1.54 -8.49 14.11
CA SER A 4 1.48 -8.42 12.65
C SER A 4 1.94 -7.06 12.17
N ILE A 5 2.71 -7.05 11.11
CA ILE A 5 3.10 -5.80 10.45
C ILE A 5 2.27 -5.68 9.20
N ASN A 6 1.50 -4.60 9.11
CA ASN A 6 0.62 -4.35 7.98
C ASN A 6 1.19 -3.25 7.10
N SER A 7 1.29 -3.53 5.83
CA SER A 7 1.77 -2.54 4.88
C SER A 7 0.67 -2.25 3.86
N LEU A 8 0.75 -1.06 3.27
CA LEU A 8 -0.15 -0.64 2.22
C LEU A 8 0.67 -0.42 0.96
N ILE A 9 0.22 -0.99 -0.14
CA ILE A 9 0.81 -0.68 -1.44
C ILE A 9 -0.27 -0.03 -2.30
N ILE A 10 0.06 1.10 -2.89
CA ILE A 10 -0.87 1.85 -3.72
C ILE A 10 -0.48 1.63 -5.16
N GLY A 11 -1.33 0.89 -5.88
CA GLY A 11 -1.00 0.42 -7.20
C GLY A 11 -0.37 -0.96 -7.12
N ALA A 12 -0.99 -1.93 -7.77
CA ALA A 12 -0.54 -3.33 -7.71
C ALA A 12 -0.36 -3.89 -9.12
N GLY A 13 0.33 -3.14 -9.96
CA GLY A 13 0.62 -3.59 -11.30
C GLY A 13 1.69 -4.67 -11.31
N LYS A 14 2.01 -5.12 -12.50
CA LYS A 14 2.96 -6.20 -12.72
C LYS A 14 4.33 -5.88 -12.12
N GLU A 15 4.76 -4.62 -12.21
CA GLU A 15 6.07 -4.20 -11.71
C GLU A 15 6.16 -4.24 -10.18
N GLN A 16 5.03 -4.37 -9.48
CA GLN A 16 5.03 -4.42 -8.03
C GLN A 16 5.14 -5.85 -7.50
N ILE A 17 4.98 -6.84 -8.36
CA ILE A 17 4.94 -8.24 -7.92
C ILE A 17 6.20 -8.66 -7.18
N TYR A 18 7.36 -8.21 -7.66
CA TYR A 18 8.61 -8.56 -7.01
C TYR A 18 8.64 -8.06 -5.55
N PHE A 19 8.28 -6.80 -5.34
CA PHE A 19 8.28 -6.23 -4.00
C PHE A 19 7.25 -6.92 -3.11
N ILE A 20 6.08 -7.23 -3.67
CA ILE A 20 5.05 -7.93 -2.92
C ILE A 20 5.55 -9.28 -2.44
N LYS A 21 6.17 -10.05 -3.32
CA LYS A 21 6.69 -11.35 -2.95
C LYS A 21 7.80 -11.28 -1.91
N GLU A 22 8.68 -10.28 -2.02
CA GLU A 22 9.75 -10.11 -1.04
C GLU A 22 9.20 -9.72 0.32
N ALA A 23 8.21 -8.84 0.36
CA ALA A 23 7.57 -8.47 1.63
C ALA A 23 6.87 -9.65 2.27
N LYS A 24 6.23 -10.48 1.47
CA LYS A 24 5.56 -11.69 1.99
C LYS A 24 6.56 -12.65 2.62
N LYS A 25 7.74 -12.77 2.05
CA LYS A 25 8.79 -13.63 2.63
C LYS A 25 9.21 -13.15 4.01
N LEU A 26 9.11 -11.86 4.26
CA LEU A 26 9.44 -11.28 5.56
C LEU A 26 8.29 -11.36 6.56
N GLY A 27 7.18 -11.97 6.17
CA GLY A 27 6.02 -12.09 7.05
C GLY A 27 5.19 -10.83 7.16
N ILE A 28 5.34 -9.91 6.20
CA ILE A 28 4.58 -8.65 6.21
C ILE A 28 3.25 -8.87 5.52
N ASN A 29 2.17 -8.41 6.16
CA ASN A 29 0.86 -8.43 5.55
C ASN A 29 0.73 -7.27 4.58
N ILE A 30 0.15 -7.53 3.42
CA ILE A 30 0.04 -6.51 2.38
C ILE A 30 -1.42 -6.25 2.06
N ILE A 31 -1.82 -5.00 2.22
CA ILE A 31 -3.10 -4.50 1.74
C ILE A 31 -2.77 -3.69 0.48
N ALA A 32 -3.34 -4.07 -0.64
CA ALA A 32 -3.02 -3.42 -1.91
C ALA A 32 -4.25 -2.76 -2.51
N LEU A 33 -4.05 -1.57 -3.01
CA LEU A 33 -5.10 -0.78 -3.67
C LEU A 33 -4.77 -0.65 -5.14
N ASP A 34 -5.77 -0.85 -5.98
CA ASP A 34 -5.64 -0.56 -7.40
C ASP A 34 -7.01 -0.25 -7.96
N GLU A 35 -7.06 0.57 -8.98
CA GLU A 35 -8.35 0.87 -9.60
C GLU A 35 -8.75 -0.19 -10.60
N SER A 36 -7.84 -1.05 -11.02
CA SER A 36 -8.14 -2.14 -11.94
C SER A 36 -8.36 -3.44 -11.18
N PRO A 37 -9.53 -4.08 -11.34
CA PRO A 37 -9.76 -5.36 -10.65
C PRO A 37 -8.92 -6.50 -11.22
N ILE A 38 -8.27 -6.29 -12.37
CA ILE A 38 -7.42 -7.31 -12.98
C ILE A 38 -5.94 -6.99 -12.83
N ALA A 39 -5.58 -6.03 -11.97
CA ALA A 39 -4.18 -5.74 -11.72
C ALA A 39 -3.48 -7.00 -11.21
N GLU A 40 -2.37 -7.36 -11.85
CA GLU A 40 -1.74 -8.65 -11.58
C GLU A 40 -1.25 -8.80 -10.16
N GLY A 41 -0.73 -7.74 -9.57
CA GLY A 41 -0.21 -7.79 -8.20
C GLY A 41 -1.27 -8.08 -7.16
N LEU A 42 -2.54 -7.82 -7.45
CA LEU A 42 -3.61 -8.10 -6.51
C LEU A 42 -3.74 -9.59 -6.18
N ASN A 43 -3.23 -10.45 -7.06
CA ASN A 43 -3.30 -11.89 -6.84
C ASN A 43 -2.32 -12.39 -5.78
N PHE A 44 -1.40 -11.55 -5.35
CA PHE A 44 -0.32 -11.97 -4.46
C PHE A 44 -0.37 -11.30 -3.09
N VAL A 45 -1.39 -10.50 -2.83
CA VAL A 45 -1.48 -9.74 -1.57
C VAL A 45 -2.48 -10.40 -0.62
N ASP A 46 -2.45 -9.97 0.63
CA ASP A 46 -3.35 -10.51 1.64
C ASP A 46 -4.75 -9.94 1.50
N ILE A 47 -4.85 -8.64 1.26
CA ILE A 47 -6.15 -7.98 1.12
C ILE A 47 -6.12 -7.09 -0.12
N PRO A 48 -6.73 -7.54 -1.22
CA PRO A 48 -6.85 -6.69 -2.42
C PRO A 48 -8.09 -5.81 -2.32
N ILE A 49 -7.92 -4.53 -2.64
CA ILE A 49 -9.03 -3.57 -2.62
C ILE A 49 -9.03 -2.78 -3.92
N VAL A 50 -10.15 -2.84 -4.62
CA VAL A 50 -10.30 -2.11 -5.88
C VAL A 50 -11.02 -0.80 -5.60
N ILE A 51 -10.31 0.30 -5.74
CA ILE A 51 -10.87 1.65 -5.54
C ILE A 51 -10.18 2.63 -6.45
N ASP A 52 -10.78 3.82 -6.57
CA ASP A 52 -10.13 4.93 -7.26
C ASP A 52 -9.03 5.46 -6.36
N ILE A 53 -7.78 5.19 -6.73
CA ILE A 53 -6.62 5.58 -5.92
C ILE A 53 -6.38 7.08 -5.91
N LYS A 54 -7.13 7.85 -6.70
CA LYS A 54 -7.07 9.31 -6.65
C LYS A 54 -7.92 9.87 -5.51
N ASP A 55 -8.77 9.05 -4.94
CA ASP A 55 -9.60 9.45 -3.81
C ASP A 55 -8.78 9.33 -2.52
N GLU A 56 -8.00 10.37 -2.24
CA GLU A 56 -7.09 10.39 -1.10
C GLU A 56 -7.79 10.13 0.22
N LYS A 57 -8.97 10.70 0.38
CA LYS A 57 -9.72 10.53 1.62
C LYS A 57 -10.05 9.05 1.86
N ARG A 58 -10.48 8.37 0.83
CA ARG A 58 -10.81 6.96 0.91
C ARG A 58 -9.58 6.11 1.20
N VAL A 59 -8.47 6.44 0.55
CA VAL A 59 -7.22 5.73 0.78
C VAL A 59 -6.77 5.88 2.23
N ILE A 60 -6.87 7.07 2.78
CA ILE A 60 -6.51 7.32 4.18
C ILE A 60 -7.43 6.54 5.12
N GLU A 61 -8.73 6.50 4.82
CA GLU A 61 -9.69 5.74 5.64
C GLU A 61 -9.32 4.26 5.68
N ILE A 62 -8.93 3.72 4.53
CA ILE A 62 -8.53 2.32 4.45
C ILE A 62 -7.26 2.06 5.25
N ALA A 63 -6.28 2.96 5.14
CA ALA A 63 -5.04 2.83 5.88
C ALA A 63 -5.28 2.81 7.38
N LYS A 64 -6.20 3.64 7.86
CA LYS A 64 -6.57 3.65 9.27
C LYS A 64 -7.32 2.39 9.68
N LYS A 65 -8.24 1.95 8.83
CA LYS A 65 -9.04 0.77 9.13
C LYS A 65 -8.19 -0.48 9.33
N TYR A 66 -7.15 -0.62 8.53
CA TYR A 66 -6.30 -1.81 8.58
C TYR A 66 -5.04 -1.62 9.42
N ASN A 67 -4.96 -0.54 10.18
CA ASN A 67 -3.83 -0.28 11.08
C ASN A 67 -2.50 -0.39 10.35
N ILE A 68 -2.37 0.34 9.26
CA ILE A 68 -1.17 0.29 8.43
C ILE A 68 0.03 0.83 9.19
N ASN A 69 1.12 0.07 9.21
CA ASN A 69 2.35 0.45 9.85
C ASN A 69 3.26 1.26 8.93
N PHE A 70 3.25 0.94 7.64
CA PHE A 70 4.01 1.73 6.67
C PHE A 70 3.44 1.51 5.27
N VAL A 71 3.75 2.43 4.38
CA VAL A 71 3.33 2.38 2.99
C VAL A 71 4.54 2.03 2.14
N ILE A 72 4.39 1.03 1.28
CA ILE A 72 5.44 0.64 0.35
C ILE A 72 5.44 1.61 -0.82
N PRO A 73 6.53 2.32 -1.06
CA PRO A 73 6.58 3.29 -2.15
C PRO A 73 6.45 2.62 -3.51
N ALA A 74 5.67 3.24 -4.39
CA ALA A 74 5.56 2.80 -5.77
C ALA A 74 6.44 3.70 -6.63
N PRO A 75 7.18 3.16 -7.59
CA PRO A 75 8.07 3.97 -8.43
C PRO A 75 7.33 4.66 -9.58
N ILE A 76 6.13 5.12 -9.34
CA ILE A 76 5.31 5.77 -10.35
C ILE A 76 4.91 7.15 -9.82
N GLY A 77 5.23 8.19 -10.56
CA GLY A 77 5.13 9.58 -10.14
C GLY A 77 3.95 9.94 -9.25
N ASN A 78 2.73 9.82 -9.78
CA ASN A 78 1.54 10.20 -9.00
C ASN A 78 1.34 9.32 -7.77
N LEU A 79 1.73 8.06 -7.86
CA LEU A 79 1.58 7.14 -6.74
C LEU A 79 2.61 7.42 -5.66
N ILE A 80 3.80 7.90 -6.04
CA ILE A 80 4.81 8.32 -5.08
C ILE A 80 4.27 9.49 -4.26
N THR A 81 3.65 10.46 -4.93
CA THR A 81 3.06 11.61 -4.27
C THR A 81 1.97 11.19 -3.30
N LEU A 82 1.08 10.31 -3.74
CA LEU A 82 -0.01 9.82 -2.90
C LEU A 82 0.52 9.05 -1.71
N THR A 83 1.57 8.26 -1.89
CA THR A 83 2.22 7.55 -0.80
C THR A 83 2.70 8.53 0.27
N GLY A 84 3.33 9.62 -0.15
CA GLY A 84 3.78 10.68 0.76
C GLY A 84 2.63 11.32 1.52
N VAL A 85 1.53 11.60 0.81
CA VAL A 85 0.35 12.19 1.43
C VAL A 85 -0.22 11.27 2.51
N VAL A 86 -0.34 9.98 2.21
CA VAL A 86 -0.86 9.02 3.17
C VAL A 86 0.06 8.90 4.38
N ASN A 87 1.35 8.76 4.15
CA ASN A 87 2.32 8.66 5.25
C ASN A 87 2.26 9.89 6.14
N ASN A 88 2.17 11.07 5.55
CA ASN A 88 2.10 12.30 6.31
C ASN A 88 0.81 12.36 7.15
N ALA A 89 -0.31 12.01 6.55
CA ALA A 89 -1.60 12.03 7.24
C ALA A 89 -1.65 11.06 8.42
N LEU A 90 -1.00 9.93 8.29
CA LEU A 90 -0.97 8.89 9.31
C LEU A 90 0.23 9.03 10.24
N LYS A 91 1.13 9.96 9.96
CA LYS A 91 2.37 10.16 10.70
C LYS A 91 3.20 8.88 10.76
N LEU A 92 3.28 8.20 9.62
CA LEU A 92 4.05 6.99 9.49
C LEU A 92 5.51 7.32 9.18
N LYS A 93 6.39 6.38 9.51
CA LYS A 93 7.79 6.50 9.13
C LYS A 93 7.94 6.20 7.65
N GLY A 94 9.07 6.60 7.07
CA GLY A 94 9.37 6.31 5.69
C GLY A 94 9.37 7.57 4.85
N SER A 95 8.77 7.52 3.68
CA SER A 95 8.83 8.61 2.71
C SER A 95 7.93 9.78 3.05
N SER A 96 7.81 10.12 4.30
CA SER A 96 7.01 11.27 4.65
C SER A 96 7.74 12.54 4.23
N LYS A 97 6.95 13.57 4.00
CA LYS A 97 7.46 14.86 3.72
C LYS A 97 7.75 15.58 5.01
N ASN A 98 8.81 16.22 5.12
CA ASN A 98 9.10 17.02 6.33
C ASN A 98 8.65 18.41 6.18
#